data_5eeb06decd95e8360a6c11b413c6f6ac
#
_entry.id   5eeb06decd95e8360a6c11b413c6f6ac
#
_cell.length_a   1.000
_cell.length_b   1.000
_cell.length_c   1.000
_cell.angle_alpha   90.00
_cell.angle_beta   90.00
_cell.angle_gamma   90.00
#
_symmetry.space_group_name_H-M   'P 1'
#
loop_
_entity.id
_entity.type
_entity.pdbx_description
1 polymer ?
#
loop_
_entity_poly.entity_id
_entity_poly.type
_entity_poly.pdbx_seq_one_letter_code
_entity_poly.pdbx_strand_id
1 'polypeptide(L)'
;MTVSTSAPIVLPSIHYLAILPVIILFGASLLLVFLTAMVRTKITQVAATAVTCAASLAVLVVTYFQWRCIDKSGASTTIAHAIVLDGFSVVATGVIAVSLLLATLVAHDWAVRERVQGAEYQILALAASAGAVLMTQANDLIVIFLGLEILSLGLYVLVAFDRHRKTSAEAALKYFLLGGFASAIFIYGAALVYGATGTTNLTTIAYFLASNVVLHPGLLYAGGALLIVGFAFKVAAVPFHLWSPDVYEGAPTPVTGFMASIVKVGAFAAFVRVVISALGTQMETWRPILWALVVLTTVVGASLALLQRNAKRILAYSSINHAGFILLGIWAGTVRGVAGTLFYVITYAPTVVATFAIVTLVGGLGDENHSIDAYRGLARRQPWLGASMAVLLLSQLGAPLTTGFYAKYSVLAAAIDQGGSALALIALLSAAIAAFFYLRWAMTLYADETVEAARVVVPRATGLVVGVGVAMTLVFGVWPGPLATLAQHATLLFNP
;
A
#
# COMPACT_ATOMS: atom_id res chain seq x y z
N MET A 1 -57.21 14.68 -14.87
CA MET A 1 -55.88 14.63 -14.20
C MET A 1 -55.61 13.18 -13.85
N THR A 2 -54.88 12.47 -14.68
CA THR A 2 -54.43 11.11 -14.40
C THR A 2 -53.21 11.19 -13.48
N VAL A 3 -53.35 10.67 -12.25
CA VAL A 3 -52.27 10.53 -11.31
C VAL A 3 -51.19 9.63 -11.94
N SER A 4 -50.07 10.21 -12.31
CA SER A 4 -48.87 9.45 -12.71
C SER A 4 -48.52 8.50 -11.57
N THR A 5 -48.73 7.20 -11.78
CA THR A 5 -48.20 6.17 -10.89
C THR A 5 -46.68 6.31 -10.90
N SER A 6 -46.13 6.77 -9.78
CA SER A 6 -44.68 6.82 -9.56
C SER A 6 -44.10 5.44 -9.88
N ALA A 7 -43.12 5.39 -10.77
CA ALA A 7 -42.41 4.16 -11.06
C ALA A 7 -41.94 3.54 -9.75
N PRO A 8 -42.06 2.22 -9.56
CA PRO A 8 -41.66 1.55 -8.33
C PRO A 8 -40.15 1.82 -8.10
N ILE A 9 -39.80 2.16 -6.86
CA ILE A 9 -38.39 2.30 -6.44
C ILE A 9 -37.76 0.92 -6.58
N VAL A 10 -36.91 0.75 -7.58
CA VAL A 10 -36.13 -0.47 -7.78
C VAL A 10 -34.90 -0.39 -6.88
N LEU A 11 -34.86 -1.24 -5.86
CA LEU A 11 -33.67 -1.37 -5.00
C LEU A 11 -32.51 -1.94 -5.84
N PRO A 12 -31.30 -1.39 -5.71
CA PRO A 12 -30.13 -1.93 -6.40
C PRO A 12 -29.84 -3.36 -5.93
N SER A 13 -29.54 -4.25 -6.85
CA SER A 13 -29.10 -5.60 -6.51
C SER A 13 -27.74 -5.56 -5.80
N ILE A 14 -27.62 -6.25 -4.66
CA ILE A 14 -26.40 -6.32 -3.89
C ILE A 14 -25.74 -7.69 -4.09
N HIS A 15 -24.57 -7.69 -4.69
CA HIS A 15 -23.75 -8.89 -4.81
C HIS A 15 -22.85 -9.00 -3.57
N TYR A 16 -23.37 -9.63 -2.51
CA TYR A 16 -22.71 -9.72 -1.20
C TYR A 16 -21.29 -10.28 -1.26
N LEU A 17 -21.01 -11.24 -2.14
CA LEU A 17 -19.65 -11.78 -2.29
C LEU A 17 -18.63 -10.70 -2.65
N ALA A 18 -19.02 -9.68 -3.43
CA ALA A 18 -18.11 -8.61 -3.83
C ALA A 18 -17.66 -7.76 -2.63
N ILE A 19 -18.58 -7.43 -1.72
CA ILE A 19 -18.31 -6.56 -0.56
C ILE A 19 -17.91 -7.33 0.70
N LEU A 20 -17.95 -8.66 0.66
CA LEU A 20 -17.72 -9.52 1.82
C LEU A 20 -16.35 -9.28 2.51
N PRO A 21 -15.22 -9.03 1.80
CA PRO A 21 -13.96 -8.68 2.44
C PRO A 21 -14.06 -7.43 3.33
N VAL A 22 -14.74 -6.38 2.86
CA VAL A 22 -14.96 -5.15 3.64
C VAL A 22 -15.84 -5.43 4.86
N ILE A 23 -16.92 -6.21 4.68
CA ILE A 23 -17.82 -6.61 5.77
C ILE A 23 -17.08 -7.42 6.84
N ILE A 24 -16.21 -8.36 6.46
CA ILE A 24 -15.43 -9.17 7.40
C ILE A 24 -14.49 -8.29 8.23
N LEU A 25 -13.74 -7.39 7.58
CA LEU A 25 -12.76 -6.54 8.28
C LEU A 25 -13.45 -5.53 9.20
N PHE A 26 -14.49 -4.84 8.73
CA PHE A 26 -15.28 -3.94 9.58
C PHE A 26 -16.04 -4.69 10.67
N GLY A 27 -16.64 -5.83 10.34
CA GLY A 27 -17.34 -6.67 11.31
C GLY A 27 -16.41 -7.15 12.43
N ALA A 28 -15.17 -7.56 12.09
CA ALA A 28 -14.16 -7.92 13.08
C ALA A 28 -13.72 -6.73 13.93
N SER A 29 -13.55 -5.53 13.31
CA SER A 29 -13.26 -4.30 14.05
C SER A 29 -14.38 -3.95 15.03
N LEU A 30 -15.64 -3.96 14.59
CA LEU A 30 -16.81 -3.71 15.44
C LEU A 30 -16.99 -4.77 16.51
N LEU A 31 -16.73 -6.04 16.20
CA LEU A 31 -16.75 -7.12 17.19
C LEU A 31 -15.75 -6.86 18.31
N LEU A 32 -14.52 -6.45 17.99
CA LEU A 32 -13.51 -6.10 18.99
C LEU A 32 -13.93 -4.87 19.81
N VAL A 33 -14.54 -3.85 19.19
CA VAL A 33 -15.09 -2.69 19.92
C VAL A 33 -16.17 -3.15 20.89
N PHE A 34 -17.13 -3.96 20.42
CA PHE A 34 -18.22 -4.47 21.26
C PHE A 34 -17.70 -5.31 22.42
N LEU A 35 -16.79 -6.25 22.15
CA LEU A 35 -16.19 -7.08 23.19
C LEU A 35 -15.41 -6.23 24.21
N THR A 36 -14.68 -5.21 23.78
CA THR A 36 -13.93 -4.30 24.65
C THR A 36 -14.87 -3.49 25.56
N ALA A 37 -16.05 -3.10 25.05
CA ALA A 37 -17.04 -2.35 25.81
C ALA A 37 -17.83 -3.22 26.82
N MET A 38 -18.13 -4.48 26.45
CA MET A 38 -18.97 -5.38 27.25
C MET A 38 -18.20 -6.16 28.32
N VAL A 39 -16.94 -6.50 28.04
CA VAL A 39 -16.12 -7.31 28.95
C VAL A 39 -15.46 -6.40 29.98
N ARG A 40 -15.72 -6.64 31.28
CA ARG A 40 -15.15 -5.85 32.40
C ARG A 40 -13.64 -5.96 32.53
N THR A 41 -13.06 -7.08 32.04
CA THR A 41 -11.61 -7.29 31.98
C THR A 41 -11.09 -6.90 30.60
N LYS A 42 -9.91 -6.28 30.51
CA LYS A 42 -9.31 -5.94 29.23
C LYS A 42 -9.13 -7.20 28.36
N ILE A 43 -9.54 -7.11 27.10
CA ILE A 43 -9.27 -8.15 26.10
C ILE A 43 -7.77 -8.35 26.01
N THR A 44 -7.33 -9.60 26.06
CA THR A 44 -5.91 -9.92 25.95
C THR A 44 -5.41 -9.64 24.51
N GLN A 45 -4.16 -9.23 24.39
CA GLN A 45 -3.51 -9.07 23.07
C GLN A 45 -3.61 -10.32 22.20
N VAL A 46 -3.55 -11.51 22.83
CA VAL A 46 -3.70 -12.79 22.13
C VAL A 46 -5.08 -12.92 21.48
N ALA A 47 -6.14 -12.60 22.23
CA ALA A 47 -7.52 -12.69 21.69
C ALA A 47 -7.75 -11.69 20.55
N ALA A 48 -7.32 -10.42 20.71
CA ALA A 48 -7.45 -9.41 19.66
C ALA A 48 -6.65 -9.78 18.40
N THR A 49 -5.43 -10.28 18.57
CA THR A 49 -4.59 -10.80 17.48
C THR A 49 -5.26 -11.98 16.78
N ALA A 50 -5.81 -12.93 17.54
CA ALA A 50 -6.49 -14.09 16.98
C ALA A 50 -7.70 -13.71 16.11
N VAL A 51 -8.51 -12.75 16.57
CA VAL A 51 -9.65 -12.21 15.78
C VAL A 51 -9.15 -11.56 14.49
N THR A 52 -8.09 -10.75 14.55
CA THR A 52 -7.54 -10.07 13.36
C THR A 52 -6.93 -11.09 12.37
N CYS A 53 -6.19 -12.09 12.87
CA CYS A 53 -5.66 -13.16 12.03
C CYS A 53 -6.79 -13.98 11.38
N ALA A 54 -7.83 -14.32 12.15
CA ALA A 54 -9.00 -15.04 11.63
C ALA A 54 -9.73 -14.23 10.55
N ALA A 55 -9.92 -12.92 10.76
CA ALA A 55 -10.50 -12.03 9.76
C ALA A 55 -9.66 -11.97 8.49
N SER A 56 -8.33 -11.83 8.62
CA SER A 56 -7.39 -11.81 7.47
C SER A 56 -7.46 -13.12 6.67
N LEU A 57 -7.45 -14.26 7.35
CA LEU A 57 -7.58 -15.58 6.72
C LEU A 57 -8.97 -15.77 6.06
N ALA A 58 -10.04 -15.31 6.70
CA ALA A 58 -11.37 -15.33 6.11
C ALA A 58 -11.45 -14.50 4.83
N VAL A 59 -10.81 -13.30 4.79
CA VAL A 59 -10.70 -12.50 3.57
C VAL A 59 -9.94 -13.25 2.49
N LEU A 60 -8.84 -13.95 2.79
CA LEU A 60 -8.10 -14.76 1.81
C LEU A 60 -8.96 -15.89 1.24
N VAL A 61 -9.76 -16.56 2.07
CA VAL A 61 -10.74 -17.58 1.60
C VAL A 61 -11.77 -16.94 0.67
N VAL A 62 -12.29 -15.77 1.04
CA VAL A 62 -13.26 -15.04 0.20
C VAL A 62 -12.64 -14.62 -1.13
N THR A 63 -11.39 -14.11 -1.15
CA THR A 63 -10.72 -13.75 -2.41
C THR A 63 -10.55 -14.95 -3.34
N TYR A 64 -10.32 -16.16 -2.81
CA TYR A 64 -10.33 -17.37 -3.61
C TYR A 64 -11.68 -17.64 -4.27
N PHE A 65 -12.80 -17.52 -3.52
CA PHE A 65 -14.14 -17.68 -4.09
C PHE A 65 -14.50 -16.57 -5.06
N GLN A 66 -14.08 -15.34 -4.80
CA GLN A 66 -14.25 -14.20 -5.71
C GLN A 66 -13.54 -14.46 -7.04
N TRP A 67 -12.28 -14.96 -6.99
CA TRP A 67 -11.53 -15.33 -8.19
C TRP A 67 -12.26 -16.40 -9.01
N ARG A 68 -12.73 -17.46 -8.34
CA ARG A 68 -13.51 -18.53 -8.99
C ARG A 68 -14.83 -18.04 -9.57
N CYS A 69 -15.44 -17.00 -8.97
CA CYS A 69 -16.65 -16.36 -9.50
C CYS A 69 -16.32 -15.60 -10.79
N ILE A 70 -15.23 -14.81 -10.79
CA ILE A 70 -14.80 -14.04 -11.97
C ILE A 70 -14.43 -14.98 -13.12
N ASP A 71 -13.73 -16.08 -12.86
CA ASP A 71 -13.38 -17.07 -13.88
C ASP A 71 -14.61 -17.66 -14.59
N LYS A 72 -15.76 -17.77 -13.88
CA LYS A 72 -17.01 -18.32 -14.42
C LYS A 72 -17.92 -17.31 -15.05
N SER A 73 -18.06 -16.13 -14.45
CA SER A 73 -19.10 -15.15 -14.77
C SER A 73 -18.56 -13.83 -15.29
N GLY A 74 -17.24 -13.68 -15.33
CA GLY A 74 -16.58 -12.41 -15.66
C GLY A 74 -16.62 -11.39 -14.53
N ALA A 75 -16.04 -10.23 -14.78
CA ALA A 75 -16.07 -9.10 -13.86
C ALA A 75 -17.48 -8.51 -13.75
N SER A 76 -17.85 -7.98 -12.59
CA SER A 76 -19.17 -7.45 -12.31
C SER A 76 -19.14 -6.23 -11.40
N THR A 77 -20.23 -5.48 -11.39
CA THR A 77 -20.43 -4.34 -10.49
C THR A 77 -21.62 -4.58 -9.57
N THR A 78 -21.63 -3.89 -8.42
CA THR A 78 -22.71 -3.96 -7.43
C THR A 78 -22.93 -2.60 -6.78
N ILE A 79 -24.01 -2.45 -6.00
CA ILE A 79 -24.39 -1.22 -5.28
C ILE A 79 -24.40 -0.02 -6.27
N ALA A 80 -25.37 -0.04 -7.19
CA ALA A 80 -25.52 0.98 -8.22
C ALA A 80 -24.21 1.26 -9.01
N HIS A 81 -23.46 0.21 -9.33
CA HIS A 81 -22.17 0.25 -10.03
C HIS A 81 -21.03 0.96 -9.28
N ALA A 82 -21.20 1.29 -7.99
CA ALA A 82 -20.17 1.98 -7.19
C ALA A 82 -19.02 1.07 -6.75
N ILE A 83 -19.24 -0.24 -6.69
CA ILE A 83 -18.24 -1.26 -6.31
C ILE A 83 -18.06 -2.24 -7.48
N VAL A 84 -16.82 -2.62 -7.74
CA VAL A 84 -16.44 -3.58 -8.78
C VAL A 84 -15.83 -4.84 -8.17
N LEU A 85 -16.17 -5.98 -8.74
CA LEU A 85 -15.54 -7.27 -8.54
C LEU A 85 -14.83 -7.66 -9.85
N ASP A 86 -13.52 -7.45 -9.91
CA ASP A 86 -12.65 -7.82 -11.02
C ASP A 86 -11.35 -8.48 -10.51
N GLY A 87 -10.58 -9.07 -11.41
CA GLY A 87 -9.35 -9.76 -11.05
C GLY A 87 -8.36 -8.85 -10.32
N PHE A 88 -8.27 -7.58 -10.74
CA PHE A 88 -7.39 -6.59 -10.14
C PHE A 88 -7.75 -6.31 -8.66
N SER A 89 -9.03 -6.08 -8.36
CA SER A 89 -9.49 -5.84 -6.97
C SER A 89 -9.28 -7.05 -6.08
N VAL A 90 -9.52 -8.26 -6.61
CA VAL A 90 -9.38 -9.51 -5.84
C VAL A 90 -7.93 -9.75 -5.46
N VAL A 91 -7.00 -9.61 -6.41
CA VAL A 91 -5.57 -9.77 -6.11
C VAL A 91 -5.07 -8.70 -5.14
N ALA A 92 -5.41 -7.43 -5.34
CA ALA A 92 -5.02 -6.36 -4.44
C ALA A 92 -5.59 -6.57 -3.02
N THR A 93 -6.85 -7.02 -2.89
CA THR A 93 -7.47 -7.39 -1.61
C THR A 93 -6.72 -8.54 -0.94
N GLY A 94 -6.32 -9.56 -1.70
CA GLY A 94 -5.50 -10.66 -1.19
C GLY A 94 -4.15 -10.20 -0.64
N VAL A 95 -3.48 -9.27 -1.34
CA VAL A 95 -2.21 -8.68 -0.87
C VAL A 95 -2.41 -7.87 0.43
N ILE A 96 -3.50 -7.12 0.54
CA ILE A 96 -3.85 -6.40 1.77
C ILE A 96 -4.07 -7.40 2.91
N ALA A 97 -4.81 -8.47 2.69
CA ALA A 97 -5.09 -9.47 3.71
C ALA A 97 -3.82 -10.21 4.19
N VAL A 98 -2.93 -10.60 3.27
CA VAL A 98 -1.62 -11.19 3.62
C VAL A 98 -0.79 -10.18 4.43
N SER A 99 -0.71 -8.93 3.97
CA SER A 99 0.06 -7.89 4.65
C SER A 99 -0.50 -7.57 6.03
N LEU A 100 -1.83 -7.56 6.21
CA LEU A 100 -2.48 -7.39 7.51
C LEU A 100 -2.15 -8.54 8.45
N LEU A 101 -2.21 -9.78 7.96
CA LEU A 101 -1.85 -10.96 8.75
C LEU A 101 -0.41 -10.86 9.26
N LEU A 102 0.54 -10.56 8.36
CA LEU A 102 1.96 -10.44 8.71
C LEU A 102 2.21 -9.25 9.66
N ALA A 103 1.65 -8.07 9.38
CA ALA A 103 1.79 -6.89 10.22
C ALA A 103 1.19 -7.10 11.63
N THR A 104 0.05 -7.81 11.72
CA THR A 104 -0.60 -8.17 12.99
C THR A 104 0.30 -9.05 13.86
N LEU A 105 0.99 -10.02 13.28
CA LEU A 105 1.93 -10.89 14.01
C LEU A 105 3.12 -10.12 14.57
N VAL A 106 3.68 -9.17 13.81
CA VAL A 106 4.75 -8.27 14.28
C VAL A 106 4.25 -7.36 15.40
N ALA A 107 3.06 -6.77 15.20
CA ALA A 107 2.45 -5.88 16.18
C ALA A 107 2.11 -6.61 17.49
N HIS A 108 1.73 -7.90 17.43
CA HIS A 108 1.49 -8.73 18.62
C HIS A 108 2.72 -8.81 19.50
N ASP A 109 3.86 -9.25 18.93
CA ASP A 109 5.09 -9.43 19.68
C ASP A 109 5.63 -8.09 20.23
N TRP A 110 5.49 -7.00 19.45
CA TRP A 110 5.80 -5.64 19.88
C TRP A 110 4.92 -5.22 21.06
N ALA A 111 3.60 -5.41 20.97
CA ALA A 111 2.66 -5.02 22.02
C ALA A 111 2.90 -5.78 23.33
N VAL A 112 3.24 -7.08 23.25
CA VAL A 112 3.62 -7.88 24.41
C VAL A 112 4.91 -7.35 25.04
N ARG A 113 5.92 -7.02 24.24
CA ARG A 113 7.19 -6.44 24.69
C ARG A 113 7.02 -5.08 25.39
N GLU A 114 6.23 -4.20 24.77
CA GLU A 114 5.94 -2.85 25.30
C GLU A 114 4.83 -2.83 26.37
N ARG A 115 4.32 -4.01 26.75
CA ARG A 115 3.21 -4.16 27.72
C ARG A 115 1.95 -3.36 27.35
N VAL A 116 1.72 -3.18 26.05
CA VAL A 116 0.49 -2.57 25.54
C VAL A 116 -0.68 -3.50 25.80
N GLN A 117 -1.75 -2.98 26.39
CA GLN A 117 -2.95 -3.74 26.71
C GLN A 117 -4.14 -3.21 25.89
N GLY A 118 -5.13 -4.09 25.64
CA GLY A 118 -6.34 -3.71 24.91
C GLY A 118 -6.30 -4.15 23.45
N ALA A 119 -7.36 -3.87 22.71
CA ALA A 119 -7.53 -4.28 21.31
C ALA A 119 -7.47 -3.09 20.34
N GLU A 120 -7.15 -1.89 20.83
CA GLU A 120 -7.26 -0.64 20.10
C GLU A 120 -6.42 -0.63 18.83
N TYR A 121 -5.20 -1.19 18.90
CA TYR A 121 -4.35 -1.32 17.73
C TYR A 121 -5.01 -2.17 16.63
N GLN A 122 -5.54 -3.33 16.99
CA GLN A 122 -6.17 -4.25 16.05
C GLN A 122 -7.47 -3.71 15.48
N ILE A 123 -8.26 -3.00 16.29
CA ILE A 123 -9.50 -2.31 15.86
C ILE A 123 -9.17 -1.32 14.74
N LEU A 124 -8.17 -0.47 14.97
CA LEU A 124 -7.76 0.55 14.01
C LEU A 124 -7.11 -0.06 12.76
N ALA A 125 -6.29 -1.10 12.92
CA ALA A 125 -5.65 -1.79 11.81
C ALA A 125 -6.68 -2.49 10.90
N LEU A 126 -7.69 -3.14 11.48
CA LEU A 126 -8.81 -3.75 10.75
C LEU A 126 -9.63 -2.71 9.99
N ALA A 127 -10.02 -1.62 10.66
CA ALA A 127 -10.78 -0.53 10.03
C ALA A 127 -9.99 0.12 8.88
N ALA A 128 -8.70 0.43 9.11
CA ALA A 128 -7.83 0.98 8.09
C ALA A 128 -7.67 0.03 6.89
N SER A 129 -7.52 -1.28 7.14
CA SER A 129 -7.44 -2.28 6.08
C SER A 129 -8.75 -2.41 5.29
N ALA A 130 -9.91 -2.30 5.96
CA ALA A 130 -11.19 -2.26 5.28
C ALA A 130 -11.31 -1.06 4.33
N GLY A 131 -10.83 0.12 4.76
CA GLY A 131 -10.73 1.29 3.89
C GLY A 131 -9.81 1.06 2.68
N ALA A 132 -8.65 0.41 2.89
CA ALA A 132 -7.75 0.05 1.80
C ALA A 132 -8.42 -0.93 0.80
N VAL A 133 -9.14 -1.95 1.28
CA VAL A 133 -9.89 -2.89 0.44
C VAL A 133 -10.98 -2.14 -0.33
N LEU A 134 -11.73 -1.25 0.32
CA LEU A 134 -12.74 -0.43 -0.34
C LEU A 134 -12.14 0.38 -1.49
N MET A 135 -10.95 0.97 -1.31
CA MET A 135 -10.24 1.68 -2.39
C MET A 135 -9.91 0.77 -3.58
N THR A 136 -9.56 -0.51 -3.35
CA THR A 136 -9.26 -1.45 -4.45
C THR A 136 -10.49 -1.82 -5.26
N GLN A 137 -11.66 -1.84 -4.64
CA GLN A 137 -12.93 -2.26 -5.23
C GLN A 137 -13.79 -1.08 -5.72
N ALA A 138 -13.37 0.16 -5.45
CA ALA A 138 -14.16 1.34 -5.78
C ALA A 138 -14.23 1.56 -7.30
N ASN A 139 -15.44 1.78 -7.80
CA ASN A 139 -15.75 2.22 -9.16
C ASN A 139 -16.43 3.60 -9.19
N ASP A 140 -16.23 4.36 -8.13
CA ASP A 140 -16.81 5.69 -7.95
C ASP A 140 -15.83 6.56 -7.15
N LEU A 141 -15.65 7.84 -7.54
CA LEU A 141 -14.72 8.77 -6.89
C LEU A 141 -15.07 9.04 -5.42
N ILE A 142 -16.36 9.05 -5.07
CA ILE A 142 -16.81 9.24 -3.69
C ILE A 142 -16.49 8.00 -2.86
N VAL A 143 -16.65 6.79 -3.42
CA VAL A 143 -16.28 5.55 -2.74
C VAL A 143 -14.77 5.46 -2.51
N ILE A 144 -13.96 5.89 -3.50
CA ILE A 144 -12.50 6.02 -3.31
C ILE A 144 -12.20 6.98 -2.15
N PHE A 145 -12.84 8.14 -2.13
CA PHE A 145 -12.65 9.12 -1.07
C PHE A 145 -13.02 8.55 0.30
N LEU A 146 -14.16 7.89 0.43
CA LEU A 146 -14.57 7.24 1.69
C LEU A 146 -13.54 6.19 2.13
N GLY A 147 -13.09 5.32 1.22
CA GLY A 147 -12.04 4.34 1.51
C GLY A 147 -10.73 4.98 1.98
N LEU A 148 -10.33 6.09 1.33
CA LEU A 148 -9.16 6.88 1.66
C LEU A 148 -9.27 7.50 3.07
N GLU A 149 -10.43 8.07 3.42
CA GLU A 149 -10.65 8.66 4.74
C GLU A 149 -10.69 7.62 5.85
N ILE A 150 -11.39 6.51 5.64
CA ILE A 150 -11.42 5.40 6.62
C ILE A 150 -10.01 4.88 6.90
N LEU A 151 -9.23 4.64 5.84
CA LEU A 151 -7.83 4.24 5.94
C LEU A 151 -7.01 5.30 6.70
N SER A 152 -7.18 6.59 6.37
CA SER A 152 -6.38 7.69 6.90
C SER A 152 -6.67 7.96 8.37
N LEU A 153 -7.94 7.99 8.78
CA LEU A 153 -8.34 8.22 10.17
C LEU A 153 -7.78 7.13 11.10
N GLY A 154 -7.87 5.85 10.68
CA GLY A 154 -7.24 4.77 11.42
C GLY A 154 -5.73 4.95 11.59
N LEU A 155 -5.05 5.40 10.54
CA LEU A 155 -3.60 5.61 10.56
C LEU A 155 -3.18 6.82 11.38
N TYR A 156 -3.92 7.94 11.36
CA TYR A 156 -3.57 9.10 12.18
C TYR A 156 -3.50 8.73 13.65
N VAL A 157 -4.45 7.91 14.11
CA VAL A 157 -4.46 7.41 15.49
C VAL A 157 -3.37 6.36 15.72
N LEU A 158 -3.13 5.44 14.77
CA LEU A 158 -2.06 4.45 14.90
C LEU A 158 -0.66 5.07 14.94
N VAL A 159 -0.40 6.15 14.18
CA VAL A 159 0.86 6.90 14.24
C VAL A 159 1.08 7.53 15.62
N ALA A 160 -0.01 8.03 16.26
CA ALA A 160 0.01 8.58 17.61
C ALA A 160 -0.06 7.50 18.71
N PHE A 161 -0.02 6.20 18.38
CA PHE A 161 -0.36 5.13 19.31
C PHE A 161 0.55 5.11 20.54
N ASP A 162 1.82 5.42 20.39
CA ASP A 162 2.71 5.67 21.51
C ASP A 162 2.64 7.15 21.96
N ARG A 163 1.59 7.43 22.72
CA ARG A 163 1.28 8.79 23.21
C ARG A 163 2.33 9.38 24.18
N HIS A 164 3.20 8.56 24.73
CA HIS A 164 4.26 9.02 25.64
C HIS A 164 5.48 9.54 24.88
N ARG A 165 5.64 9.16 23.61
CA ARG A 165 6.72 9.67 22.74
C ARG A 165 6.28 10.93 22.04
N LYS A 166 6.98 12.04 22.30
CA LYS A 166 6.73 13.35 21.66
C LYS A 166 6.86 13.27 20.14
N THR A 167 7.82 12.47 19.64
CA THR A 167 8.04 12.23 18.21
C THR A 167 6.84 11.54 17.54
N SER A 168 6.17 10.62 18.23
CA SER A 168 4.96 9.95 17.73
C SER A 168 3.78 10.93 17.64
N ALA A 169 3.58 11.77 18.66
CA ALA A 169 2.54 12.79 18.66
C ALA A 169 2.77 13.86 17.58
N GLU A 170 4.02 14.32 17.41
CA GLU A 170 4.40 15.27 16.36
C GLU A 170 4.18 14.68 14.97
N ALA A 171 4.63 13.43 14.74
CA ALA A 171 4.43 12.72 13.47
C ALA A 171 2.95 12.57 13.12
N ALA A 172 2.11 12.22 14.11
CA ALA A 172 0.68 12.09 13.92
C ALA A 172 0.01 13.42 13.56
N LEU A 173 0.39 14.51 14.23
CA LEU A 173 -0.14 15.84 13.95
C LEU A 173 0.25 16.29 12.52
N LYS A 174 1.52 16.10 12.13
CA LYS A 174 1.98 16.40 10.76
C LYS A 174 1.18 15.59 9.73
N TYR A 175 1.00 14.29 9.99
CA TYR A 175 0.28 13.42 9.07
C TYR A 175 -1.20 13.77 8.96
N PHE A 176 -1.85 14.07 10.08
CA PHE A 176 -3.24 14.51 10.12
C PHE A 176 -3.48 15.81 9.35
N LEU A 177 -2.67 16.86 9.63
CA LEU A 177 -2.85 18.17 9.00
C LEU A 177 -2.60 18.11 7.49
N LEU A 178 -1.47 17.51 7.08
CA LEU A 178 -1.12 17.39 5.66
C LEU A 178 -2.06 16.41 4.92
N GLY A 179 -2.47 15.34 5.60
CA GLY A 179 -3.42 14.38 5.05
C GLY A 179 -4.81 14.97 4.84
N GLY A 180 -5.33 15.71 5.81
CA GLY A 180 -6.62 16.41 5.68
C GLY A 180 -6.61 17.43 4.53
N PHE A 181 -5.49 18.17 4.36
CA PHE A 181 -5.34 19.08 3.24
C PHE A 181 -5.33 18.33 1.88
N ALA A 182 -4.62 17.19 1.79
CA ALA A 182 -4.59 16.37 0.58
C ALA A 182 -5.96 15.76 0.24
N SER A 183 -6.73 15.36 1.27
CA SER A 183 -8.11 14.89 1.12
C SER A 183 -9.04 15.97 0.59
N ALA A 184 -8.90 17.21 1.06
CA ALA A 184 -9.64 18.36 0.54
C ALA A 184 -9.32 18.63 -0.94
N ILE A 185 -8.06 18.52 -1.33
CA ILE A 185 -7.64 18.61 -2.75
C ILE A 185 -8.29 17.49 -3.57
N PHE A 186 -8.27 16.26 -3.06
CA PHE A 186 -8.83 15.11 -3.76
C PHE A 186 -10.34 15.27 -4.00
N ILE A 187 -11.11 15.60 -2.97
CA ILE A 187 -12.57 15.75 -3.11
C ILE A 187 -12.94 16.95 -3.98
N TYR A 188 -12.16 18.03 -3.95
CA TYR A 188 -12.34 19.15 -4.86
C TYR A 188 -12.05 18.75 -6.32
N GLY A 189 -11.00 17.94 -6.54
CA GLY A 189 -10.73 17.34 -7.85
C GLY A 189 -11.89 16.48 -8.35
N ALA A 190 -12.46 15.64 -7.48
CA ALA A 190 -13.63 14.82 -7.81
C ALA A 190 -14.86 15.68 -8.18
N ALA A 191 -15.09 16.79 -7.47
CA ALA A 191 -16.18 17.72 -7.78
C ALA A 191 -16.00 18.41 -9.15
N LEU A 192 -14.76 18.77 -9.53
CA LEU A 192 -14.48 19.35 -10.85
C LEU A 192 -14.65 18.33 -11.97
N VAL A 193 -14.22 17.07 -11.78
CA VAL A 193 -14.48 15.99 -12.75
C VAL A 193 -15.98 15.75 -12.88
N TYR A 194 -16.73 15.74 -11.79
CA TYR A 194 -18.19 15.67 -11.82
C TYR A 194 -18.79 16.83 -12.60
N GLY A 195 -18.32 18.05 -12.37
CA GLY A 195 -18.76 19.25 -13.12
C GLY A 195 -18.50 19.16 -14.63
N ALA A 196 -17.45 18.43 -15.03
CA ALA A 196 -17.10 18.23 -16.45
C ALA A 196 -17.87 17.09 -17.11
N THR A 197 -18.23 16.03 -16.36
CA THR A 197 -18.75 14.76 -16.90
C THR A 197 -20.16 14.41 -16.44
N GLY A 198 -20.68 15.09 -15.41
CA GLY A 198 -21.99 14.82 -14.81
C GLY A 198 -22.07 13.56 -13.96
N THR A 199 -20.93 12.89 -13.67
CA THR A 199 -20.91 11.63 -12.93
C THR A 199 -19.63 11.47 -12.10
N THR A 200 -19.69 10.70 -11.00
CA THR A 200 -18.55 10.28 -10.20
C THR A 200 -18.14 8.82 -10.46
N ASN A 201 -18.98 8.07 -11.19
CA ASN A 201 -18.71 6.68 -11.50
C ASN A 201 -17.60 6.55 -12.56
N LEU A 202 -16.55 5.78 -12.26
CA LEU A 202 -15.35 5.69 -13.10
C LEU A 202 -15.62 5.14 -14.50
N THR A 203 -16.44 4.10 -14.60
CA THR A 203 -16.83 3.50 -15.89
C THR A 203 -17.65 4.48 -16.73
N THR A 204 -18.57 5.21 -16.09
CA THR A 204 -19.39 6.21 -16.77
C THR A 204 -18.57 7.42 -17.20
N ILE A 205 -17.58 7.86 -16.39
CA ILE A 205 -16.61 8.90 -16.77
C ILE A 205 -15.86 8.48 -18.03
N ALA A 206 -15.31 7.25 -18.04
CA ALA A 206 -14.57 6.73 -19.19
C ALA A 206 -15.44 6.69 -20.46
N TYR A 207 -16.66 6.17 -20.33
CA TYR A 207 -17.61 6.12 -21.43
C TYR A 207 -17.98 7.54 -21.96
N PHE A 208 -18.23 8.48 -21.03
CA PHE A 208 -18.51 9.87 -21.40
C PHE A 208 -17.34 10.49 -22.19
N LEU A 209 -16.12 10.31 -21.71
CA LEU A 209 -14.91 10.85 -22.36
C LEU A 209 -14.58 10.20 -23.71
N ALA A 210 -15.03 8.96 -23.93
CA ALA A 210 -14.85 8.25 -25.20
C ALA A 210 -15.88 8.64 -26.25
N SER A 211 -17.09 9.03 -25.84
CA SER A 211 -18.25 9.22 -26.75
C SER A 211 -18.76 10.65 -26.85
N ASN A 212 -18.29 11.57 -25.99
CA ASN A 212 -18.79 12.95 -25.99
C ASN A 212 -17.65 13.98 -26.06
N VAL A 213 -17.96 15.16 -26.56
CA VAL A 213 -17.11 16.33 -26.52
C VAL A 213 -17.25 16.99 -25.14
N VAL A 214 -16.16 17.19 -24.45
CA VAL A 214 -16.16 17.86 -23.13
C VAL A 214 -16.36 19.36 -23.34
N LEU A 215 -17.50 19.90 -22.89
CA LEU A 215 -17.83 21.32 -23.04
C LEU A 215 -16.89 22.24 -22.25
N HIS A 216 -16.45 21.78 -21.09
CA HIS A 216 -15.57 22.54 -20.19
C HIS A 216 -14.27 21.74 -19.89
N PRO A 217 -13.35 21.61 -20.87
CA PRO A 217 -12.14 20.80 -20.71
C PRO A 217 -11.24 21.29 -19.56
N GLY A 218 -11.27 22.58 -19.24
CA GLY A 218 -10.54 23.15 -18.10
C GLY A 218 -10.97 22.53 -16.77
N LEU A 219 -12.27 22.23 -16.56
CA LEU A 219 -12.73 21.56 -15.34
C LEU A 219 -12.20 20.13 -15.27
N LEU A 220 -12.22 19.39 -16.37
CA LEU A 220 -11.69 18.03 -16.44
C LEU A 220 -10.17 18.01 -16.13
N TYR A 221 -9.41 18.91 -16.76
CA TYR A 221 -7.95 18.95 -16.59
C TYR A 221 -7.57 19.39 -15.18
N ALA A 222 -8.22 20.43 -14.63
CA ALA A 222 -7.99 20.85 -13.25
C ALA A 222 -8.40 19.74 -12.27
N GLY A 223 -9.57 19.13 -12.47
CA GLY A 223 -10.06 18.04 -11.62
C GLY A 223 -9.16 16.83 -11.64
N GLY A 224 -8.75 16.36 -12.82
CA GLY A 224 -7.83 15.23 -12.98
C GLY A 224 -6.45 15.49 -12.35
N ALA A 225 -5.91 16.71 -12.54
CA ALA A 225 -4.65 17.09 -11.91
C ALA A 225 -4.74 17.08 -10.38
N LEU A 226 -5.84 17.58 -9.79
CA LEU A 226 -6.05 17.56 -8.34
C LEU A 226 -6.24 16.14 -7.79
N LEU A 227 -6.92 15.25 -8.53
CA LEU A 227 -7.00 13.83 -8.18
C LEU A 227 -5.61 13.19 -8.15
N ILE A 228 -4.78 13.45 -9.19
CA ILE A 228 -3.39 12.97 -9.25
C ILE A 228 -2.59 13.50 -8.07
N VAL A 229 -2.73 14.78 -7.68
CA VAL A 229 -2.07 15.37 -6.50
C VAL A 229 -2.50 14.66 -5.21
N GLY A 230 -3.80 14.40 -5.02
CA GLY A 230 -4.30 13.67 -3.85
C GLY A 230 -3.70 12.26 -3.74
N PHE A 231 -3.64 11.52 -4.85
CA PHE A 231 -2.96 10.22 -4.89
C PHE A 231 -1.45 10.32 -4.70
N ALA A 232 -0.80 11.31 -5.34
CA ALA A 232 0.63 11.54 -5.21
C ALA A 232 1.02 11.78 -3.75
N PHE A 233 0.22 12.53 -2.99
CA PHE A 233 0.37 12.67 -1.55
C PHE A 233 0.26 11.30 -0.85
N LYS A 234 -0.78 10.51 -1.15
CA LYS A 234 -1.03 9.24 -0.45
C LYS A 234 0.05 8.18 -0.70
N VAL A 235 0.62 8.14 -1.91
CA VAL A 235 1.73 7.23 -2.24
C VAL A 235 3.10 7.80 -1.90
N ALA A 236 3.16 9.04 -1.36
CA ALA A 236 4.37 9.79 -1.07
C ALA A 236 5.25 10.07 -2.31
N ALA A 237 4.62 10.41 -3.45
CA ALA A 237 5.35 10.85 -4.63
C ALA A 237 5.87 12.28 -4.47
N VAL A 238 7.05 12.57 -5.02
CA VAL A 238 7.67 13.91 -4.98
C VAL A 238 6.94 14.84 -5.96
N PRO A 239 6.55 16.06 -5.53
CA PRO A 239 6.97 16.78 -4.32
C PRO A 239 6.09 16.57 -3.07
N PHE A 240 5.08 15.72 -3.11
CA PHE A 240 4.08 15.55 -2.04
C PHE A 240 4.52 14.53 -0.95
N HIS A 241 5.80 14.22 -0.85
CA HIS A 241 6.39 13.18 -0.01
C HIS A 241 6.83 13.63 1.40
N LEU A 242 6.86 14.94 1.67
CA LEU A 242 7.55 15.52 2.85
C LEU A 242 7.05 14.97 4.19
N TRP A 243 5.80 14.51 4.27
CA TRP A 243 5.25 13.88 5.46
C TRP A 243 5.87 12.52 5.78
N SER A 244 6.26 11.75 4.75
CA SER A 244 6.55 10.32 4.88
C SER A 244 7.82 10.03 5.72
N PRO A 245 8.97 10.70 5.55
CA PRO A 245 10.16 10.43 6.37
C PRO A 245 9.92 10.70 7.86
N ASP A 246 9.25 11.81 8.20
CA ASP A 246 8.99 12.19 9.59
C ASP A 246 7.97 11.26 10.25
N VAL A 247 6.92 10.88 9.50
CA VAL A 247 5.89 9.95 9.99
C VAL A 247 6.43 8.54 10.15
N TYR A 248 7.26 8.06 9.24
CA TYR A 248 7.89 6.73 9.35
C TYR A 248 8.83 6.66 10.55
N GLU A 249 9.59 7.71 10.80
CA GLU A 249 10.50 7.78 11.96
C GLU A 249 9.74 7.88 13.28
N GLY A 250 8.73 8.74 13.36
CA GLY A 250 8.00 9.01 14.60
C GLY A 250 7.00 7.94 15.01
N ALA A 251 6.33 7.27 14.06
CA ALA A 251 5.37 6.20 14.35
C ALA A 251 6.04 4.98 15.02
N PRO A 252 5.32 4.20 15.83
CA PRO A 252 5.80 2.88 16.25
C PRO A 252 6.18 2.01 15.06
N THR A 253 7.30 1.28 15.15
CA THR A 253 7.85 0.57 13.99
C THR A 253 6.87 -0.44 13.34
N PRO A 254 6.03 -1.21 14.08
CA PRO A 254 5.01 -2.06 13.45
C PRO A 254 3.96 -1.27 12.66
N VAL A 255 3.60 -0.07 13.13
CA VAL A 255 2.69 0.84 12.40
C VAL A 255 3.34 1.30 11.10
N THR A 256 4.64 1.61 11.13
CA THR A 256 5.39 1.99 9.93
C THR A 256 5.41 0.86 8.90
N GLY A 257 5.60 -0.40 9.33
CA GLY A 257 5.53 -1.58 8.46
C GLY A 257 4.14 -1.77 7.83
N PHE A 258 3.09 -1.59 8.62
CA PHE A 258 1.69 -1.58 8.15
C PHE A 258 1.46 -0.48 7.10
N MET A 259 1.92 0.76 7.37
CA MET A 259 1.78 1.89 6.45
C MET A 259 2.54 1.66 5.14
N ALA A 260 3.77 1.17 5.23
CA ALA A 260 4.63 0.94 4.06
C ALA A 260 4.07 -0.12 3.10
N SER A 261 3.19 -1.00 3.58
CA SER A 261 2.58 -2.09 2.82
C SER A 261 1.13 -1.80 2.42
N ILE A 262 0.17 -1.94 3.32
CA ILE A 262 -1.27 -1.93 3.06
C ILE A 262 -1.74 -0.62 2.42
N VAL A 263 -1.25 0.52 2.93
CA VAL A 263 -1.63 1.84 2.39
C VAL A 263 -1.20 1.99 0.94
N LYS A 264 0.01 1.52 0.61
CA LYS A 264 0.50 1.61 -0.76
C LYS A 264 -0.31 0.72 -1.71
N VAL A 265 -0.67 -0.48 -1.30
CA VAL A 265 -1.51 -1.36 -2.13
C VAL A 265 -2.85 -0.69 -2.43
N GLY A 266 -3.58 -0.22 -1.41
CA GLY A 266 -4.87 0.45 -1.59
C GLY A 266 -4.77 1.73 -2.42
N ALA A 267 -3.78 2.58 -2.12
CA ALA A 267 -3.59 3.85 -2.82
C ALA A 267 -3.20 3.67 -4.30
N PHE A 268 -2.26 2.77 -4.60
CA PHE A 268 -1.89 2.48 -5.98
C PHE A 268 -3.02 1.78 -6.75
N ALA A 269 -3.78 0.91 -6.10
CA ALA A 269 -4.93 0.28 -6.74
C ALA A 269 -5.98 1.32 -7.16
N ALA A 270 -6.33 2.25 -6.27
CA ALA A 270 -7.24 3.35 -6.61
C ALA A 270 -6.65 4.30 -7.66
N PHE A 271 -5.35 4.59 -7.59
CA PHE A 271 -4.65 5.43 -8.57
C PHE A 271 -4.70 4.82 -9.97
N VAL A 272 -4.41 3.51 -10.11
CA VAL A 272 -4.57 2.77 -11.38
C VAL A 272 -6.01 2.90 -11.90
N ARG A 273 -7.02 2.67 -11.05
CA ARG A 273 -8.42 2.77 -11.47
C ARG A 273 -8.78 4.14 -12.01
N VAL A 274 -8.40 5.19 -11.32
CA VAL A 274 -8.74 6.55 -11.77
C VAL A 274 -7.99 6.91 -13.05
N VAL A 275 -6.67 6.70 -13.10
CA VAL A 275 -5.86 7.15 -14.25
C VAL A 275 -6.08 6.27 -15.48
N ILE A 276 -6.14 4.94 -15.28
CA ILE A 276 -6.24 4.01 -16.41
C ILE A 276 -7.70 3.77 -16.79
N SER A 277 -8.60 3.47 -15.84
CA SER A 277 -9.98 3.13 -16.19
C SER A 277 -10.84 4.37 -16.44
N ALA A 278 -10.76 5.43 -15.60
CA ALA A 278 -11.63 6.60 -15.77
C ALA A 278 -11.08 7.62 -16.76
N LEU A 279 -9.78 7.93 -16.68
CA LEU A 279 -9.12 8.99 -17.45
C LEU A 279 -8.24 8.43 -18.59
N GLY A 280 -8.29 7.13 -18.87
CA GLY A 280 -7.40 6.44 -19.80
C GLY A 280 -7.50 6.97 -21.24
N THR A 281 -8.69 7.37 -21.69
CA THR A 281 -8.90 7.99 -23.01
C THR A 281 -8.16 9.33 -23.18
N GLN A 282 -7.78 9.97 -22.06
CA GLN A 282 -7.04 11.24 -22.02
C GLN A 282 -5.59 11.03 -21.56
N MET A 283 -5.03 9.83 -21.72
CA MET A 283 -3.72 9.46 -21.17
C MET A 283 -2.59 10.37 -21.64
N GLU A 284 -2.65 10.85 -22.89
CA GLU A 284 -1.67 11.79 -23.43
C GLU A 284 -1.59 13.11 -22.65
N THR A 285 -2.70 13.55 -22.08
CA THR A 285 -2.76 14.74 -21.21
C THR A 285 -2.08 14.50 -19.87
N TRP A 286 -2.18 13.28 -19.30
CA TRP A 286 -1.65 12.96 -17.98
C TRP A 286 -0.20 12.47 -18.00
N ARG A 287 0.25 11.92 -19.13
CA ARG A 287 1.63 11.42 -19.27
C ARG A 287 2.73 12.41 -18.86
N PRO A 288 2.68 13.70 -19.23
CA PRO A 288 3.72 14.65 -18.80
C PRO A 288 3.78 14.82 -17.28
N ILE A 289 2.61 14.87 -16.61
CA ILE A 289 2.53 14.99 -15.16
C ILE A 289 3.06 13.72 -14.50
N LEU A 290 2.64 12.55 -14.96
CA LEU A 290 3.12 11.27 -14.46
C LEU A 290 4.62 11.09 -14.72
N TRP A 291 5.13 11.54 -15.87
CA TRP A 291 6.55 11.54 -16.19
C TRP A 291 7.36 12.35 -15.16
N ALA A 292 6.91 13.55 -14.87
CA ALA A 292 7.56 14.40 -13.86
C ALA A 292 7.53 13.77 -12.47
N LEU A 293 6.37 13.19 -12.06
CA LEU A 293 6.24 12.48 -10.80
C LEU A 293 7.19 11.28 -10.73
N VAL A 294 7.32 10.47 -11.79
CA VAL A 294 8.24 9.32 -11.82
C VAL A 294 9.68 9.77 -11.65
N VAL A 295 10.13 10.76 -12.45
CA VAL A 295 11.50 11.26 -12.39
C VAL A 295 11.83 11.81 -11.02
N LEU A 296 11.02 12.73 -10.52
CA LEU A 296 11.25 13.35 -9.23
C LEU A 296 11.23 12.32 -8.09
N THR A 297 10.26 11.39 -8.11
CA THR A 297 10.08 10.42 -7.03
C THR A 297 11.20 9.38 -7.00
N THR A 298 11.64 8.90 -8.17
CA THR A 298 12.75 7.94 -8.22
C THR A 298 14.07 8.58 -7.83
N VAL A 299 14.40 9.74 -8.41
CA VAL A 299 15.70 10.41 -8.19
C VAL A 299 15.80 10.98 -6.78
N VAL A 300 14.81 11.73 -6.32
CA VAL A 300 14.84 12.34 -4.97
C VAL A 300 14.79 11.27 -3.89
N GLY A 301 13.94 10.24 -4.05
CA GLY A 301 13.86 9.12 -3.11
C GLY A 301 15.21 8.41 -2.95
N ALA A 302 15.88 8.06 -4.06
CA ALA A 302 17.19 7.41 -4.03
C ALA A 302 18.28 8.32 -3.44
N SER A 303 18.33 9.58 -3.86
CA SER A 303 19.38 10.53 -3.45
C SER A 303 19.29 10.88 -1.96
N LEU A 304 18.09 11.15 -1.45
CA LEU A 304 17.90 11.52 -0.04
C LEU A 304 18.08 10.31 0.90
N ALA A 305 17.81 9.09 0.45
CA ALA A 305 18.08 7.87 1.22
C ALA A 305 19.60 7.71 1.52
N LEU A 306 20.49 8.12 0.60
CA LEU A 306 21.95 8.07 0.79
C LEU A 306 22.42 8.87 2.00
N LEU A 307 21.76 9.99 2.29
CA LEU A 307 22.16 10.92 3.34
C LEU A 307 21.66 10.47 4.73
N GLN A 308 20.78 9.47 4.77
CA GLN A 308 20.19 9.03 6.03
C GLN A 308 21.11 8.06 6.77
N ARG A 309 21.03 8.13 8.13
CA ARG A 309 21.64 7.17 9.06
C ARG A 309 20.64 6.46 9.96
N ASN A 310 19.38 6.88 9.92
CA ASN A 310 18.28 6.25 10.63
C ASN A 310 17.61 5.22 9.73
N ALA A 311 17.48 3.97 10.19
CA ALA A 311 16.91 2.85 9.45
C ALA A 311 15.48 3.13 8.94
N LYS A 312 14.62 3.71 9.78
CA LYS A 312 13.24 4.05 9.42
C LYS A 312 13.19 5.14 8.35
N ARG A 313 14.07 6.15 8.42
CA ARG A 313 14.17 7.20 7.39
C ARG A 313 14.73 6.66 6.08
N ILE A 314 15.74 5.78 6.13
CA ILE A 314 16.23 5.09 4.93
C ILE A 314 15.09 4.33 4.25
N LEU A 315 14.32 3.55 5.01
CA LEU A 315 13.18 2.79 4.48
C LEU A 315 12.03 3.71 4.01
N ALA A 316 11.84 4.89 4.60
CA ALA A 316 10.90 5.88 4.10
C ALA A 316 11.29 6.40 2.71
N TYR A 317 12.54 6.81 2.52
CA TYR A 317 13.03 7.26 1.21
C TYR A 317 13.15 6.12 0.21
N SER A 318 13.51 4.91 0.66
CA SER A 318 13.39 3.68 -0.12
C SER A 318 11.96 3.48 -0.62
N SER A 319 10.98 3.61 0.26
CA SER A 319 9.55 3.49 -0.04
C SER A 319 9.07 4.55 -1.03
N ILE A 320 9.63 5.77 -0.99
CA ILE A 320 9.41 6.83 -2.00
C ILE A 320 10.01 6.39 -3.35
N ASN A 321 11.25 5.91 -3.38
CA ASN A 321 11.87 5.42 -4.60
C ASN A 321 11.07 4.28 -5.25
N HIS A 322 10.60 3.32 -4.46
CA HIS A 322 9.70 2.25 -4.92
C HIS A 322 8.39 2.79 -5.49
N ALA A 323 7.80 3.83 -4.87
CA ALA A 323 6.60 4.48 -5.41
C ALA A 323 6.85 5.05 -6.81
N GLY A 324 8.03 5.61 -7.07
CA GLY A 324 8.42 6.08 -8.40
C GLY A 324 8.45 4.94 -9.44
N PHE A 325 8.97 3.77 -9.08
CA PHE A 325 8.93 2.60 -9.97
C PHE A 325 7.51 2.08 -10.22
N ILE A 326 6.65 2.09 -9.21
CA ILE A 326 5.24 1.69 -9.38
C ILE A 326 4.51 2.70 -10.29
N LEU A 327 4.76 4.00 -10.12
CA LEU A 327 4.24 5.06 -10.99
C LEU A 327 4.67 4.89 -12.45
N LEU A 328 5.86 4.33 -12.71
CA LEU A 328 6.34 4.05 -14.06
C LEU A 328 5.42 3.06 -14.79
N GLY A 329 4.91 2.03 -14.08
CA GLY A 329 3.92 1.12 -14.64
C GLY A 329 2.58 1.80 -14.96
N ILE A 330 2.15 2.78 -14.13
CA ILE A 330 0.94 3.59 -14.40
C ILE A 330 1.19 4.53 -15.59
N TRP A 331 2.37 5.17 -15.67
CA TRP A 331 2.73 6.02 -16.79
C TRP A 331 2.67 5.31 -18.14
N ALA A 332 3.02 4.02 -18.19
CA ALA A 332 2.93 3.22 -19.40
C ALA A 332 1.49 3.17 -19.96
N GLY A 333 0.46 3.22 -19.11
CA GLY A 333 -0.92 3.30 -19.54
C GLY A 333 -1.46 2.07 -20.27
N THR A 334 -0.85 0.90 -20.08
CA THR A 334 -1.15 -0.33 -20.82
C THR A 334 -1.49 -1.48 -19.88
N VAL A 335 -2.11 -2.54 -20.41
CA VAL A 335 -2.35 -3.81 -19.67
C VAL A 335 -1.06 -4.34 -19.05
N ARG A 336 0.05 -4.31 -19.80
CA ARG A 336 1.38 -4.72 -19.30
C ARG A 336 1.86 -3.82 -18.16
N GLY A 337 1.62 -2.51 -18.24
CA GLY A 337 1.94 -1.56 -17.18
C GLY A 337 1.14 -1.79 -15.91
N VAL A 338 -0.18 -2.06 -16.04
CA VAL A 338 -1.06 -2.42 -14.92
C VAL A 338 -0.61 -3.74 -14.27
N ALA A 339 -0.34 -4.77 -15.08
CA ALA A 339 0.16 -6.06 -14.59
C ALA A 339 1.52 -5.91 -13.88
N GLY A 340 2.44 -5.10 -14.43
CA GLY A 340 3.72 -4.78 -13.80
C GLY A 340 3.56 -4.04 -12.47
N THR A 341 2.66 -3.07 -12.41
CA THR A 341 2.30 -2.35 -11.18
C THR A 341 1.74 -3.32 -10.13
N LEU A 342 0.84 -4.21 -10.52
CA LEU A 342 0.25 -5.20 -9.61
C LEU A 342 1.29 -6.21 -9.13
N PHE A 343 2.13 -6.75 -10.01
CA PHE A 343 3.25 -7.62 -9.64
C PHE A 343 4.18 -6.93 -8.62
N TYR A 344 4.46 -5.64 -8.84
CA TYR A 344 5.29 -4.86 -7.93
C TYR A 344 4.70 -4.80 -6.53
N VAL A 345 3.43 -4.45 -6.37
CA VAL A 345 2.81 -4.35 -5.05
C VAL A 345 2.62 -5.70 -4.38
N ILE A 346 2.34 -6.78 -5.15
CA ILE A 346 2.27 -8.16 -4.64
C ILE A 346 3.58 -8.55 -3.94
N THR A 347 4.70 -8.20 -4.54
CA THR A 347 6.03 -8.60 -4.05
C THR A 347 6.59 -7.65 -3.01
N TYR A 348 6.35 -6.35 -3.19
CA TYR A 348 6.85 -5.31 -2.30
C TYR A 348 6.19 -5.34 -0.91
N ALA A 349 4.85 -5.47 -0.85
CA ALA A 349 4.13 -5.30 0.41
C ALA A 349 4.53 -6.32 1.50
N PRO A 350 4.59 -7.65 1.25
CA PRO A 350 5.07 -8.59 2.25
C PRO A 350 6.56 -8.44 2.57
N THR A 351 7.40 -8.11 1.56
CA THR A 351 8.84 -7.92 1.75
C THR A 351 9.13 -6.74 2.68
N VAL A 352 8.41 -5.63 2.53
CA VAL A 352 8.61 -4.46 3.39
C VAL A 352 8.11 -4.70 4.81
N VAL A 353 7.01 -5.46 5.01
CA VAL A 353 6.56 -5.87 6.35
C VAL A 353 7.64 -6.71 7.04
N ALA A 354 8.23 -7.69 6.35
CA ALA A 354 9.30 -8.52 6.88
C ALA A 354 10.57 -7.70 7.22
N THR A 355 10.89 -6.68 6.42
CA THR A 355 11.99 -5.76 6.71
C THR A 355 11.71 -4.97 7.98
N PHE A 356 10.52 -4.37 8.12
CA PHE A 356 10.11 -3.66 9.33
C PHE A 356 9.97 -4.58 10.55
N ALA A 357 9.70 -5.87 10.37
CA ALA A 357 9.75 -6.85 11.44
C ALA A 357 11.15 -6.92 12.06
N ILE A 358 12.21 -6.99 11.24
CA ILE A 358 13.59 -6.96 11.74
C ILE A 358 13.92 -5.60 12.37
N VAL A 359 13.47 -4.50 11.77
CA VAL A 359 13.66 -3.16 12.35
C VAL A 359 12.98 -3.05 13.73
N THR A 360 11.78 -3.63 13.89
CA THR A 360 11.07 -3.70 15.18
C THR A 360 11.86 -4.49 16.22
N LEU A 361 12.52 -5.59 15.82
CA LEU A 361 13.34 -6.40 16.73
C LEU A 361 14.59 -5.65 17.19
N VAL A 362 15.31 -5.01 16.26
CA VAL A 362 16.53 -4.25 16.55
C VAL A 362 16.24 -2.97 17.34
N GLY A 363 15.08 -2.33 17.07
CA GLY A 363 14.61 -1.15 17.81
C GLY A 363 14.54 -1.34 19.33
N GLY A 364 14.34 -2.59 19.78
CA GLY A 364 14.33 -2.95 21.19
C GLY A 364 13.17 -2.37 21.98
N LEU A 365 13.27 -2.39 23.30
CA LEU A 365 12.28 -1.80 24.20
C LEU A 365 12.25 -0.28 24.00
N GLY A 366 11.06 0.31 23.98
CA GLY A 366 10.84 1.73 23.71
C GLY A 366 11.01 2.14 22.24
N ASP A 367 11.32 1.21 21.33
CA ASP A 367 11.49 1.47 19.90
C ASP A 367 12.46 2.63 19.59
N GLU A 368 13.65 2.62 20.25
CA GLU A 368 14.60 3.74 20.22
C GLU A 368 15.80 3.54 19.29
N ASN A 369 16.18 2.29 19.03
CA ASN A 369 17.45 1.94 18.36
C ASN A 369 17.29 1.86 16.84
N HIS A 370 17.28 3.01 16.16
CA HIS A 370 17.10 3.08 14.71
C HIS A 370 18.34 3.54 13.93
N SER A 371 19.49 3.74 14.59
CA SER A 371 20.75 4.00 13.88
C SER A 371 21.18 2.79 13.06
N ILE A 372 21.74 3.00 11.89
CA ILE A 372 22.35 1.93 11.07
C ILE A 372 23.46 1.21 11.87
N ASP A 373 24.14 1.91 12.76
CA ASP A 373 25.19 1.31 13.59
C ASP A 373 24.65 0.25 14.58
N ALA A 374 23.37 0.31 14.96
CA ALA A 374 22.72 -0.73 15.77
C ALA A 374 22.66 -2.10 15.07
N TYR A 375 22.78 -2.13 13.76
CA TYR A 375 22.78 -3.35 12.94
C TYR A 375 24.19 -3.93 12.74
N ARG A 376 25.23 -3.22 13.21
CA ARG A 376 26.62 -3.62 13.03
C ARG A 376 26.88 -4.98 13.68
N GLY A 377 27.49 -5.90 12.94
CA GLY A 377 27.81 -7.24 13.41
C GLY A 377 26.60 -8.17 13.61
N LEU A 378 25.38 -7.76 13.23
CA LEU A 378 24.17 -8.58 13.44
C LEU A 378 24.27 -9.96 12.78
N ALA A 379 24.88 -10.07 11.59
CA ALA A 379 25.05 -11.34 10.90
C ALA A 379 26.06 -12.27 11.58
N ARG A 380 27.00 -11.75 12.38
CA ARG A 380 27.94 -12.55 13.17
C ARG A 380 27.29 -13.06 14.45
N ARG A 381 26.55 -12.21 15.16
CA ARG A 381 25.87 -12.58 16.42
C ARG A 381 24.67 -13.50 16.19
N GLN A 382 23.91 -13.22 15.13
CA GLN A 382 22.68 -13.92 14.76
C GLN A 382 22.64 -14.13 13.25
N PRO A 383 23.35 -15.15 12.72
CA PRO A 383 23.52 -15.37 11.28
C PRO A 383 22.20 -15.43 10.52
N TRP A 384 21.18 -16.10 11.09
CA TRP A 384 19.85 -16.18 10.47
C TRP A 384 19.23 -14.79 10.30
N LEU A 385 19.21 -13.97 11.34
CA LEU A 385 18.55 -12.65 11.30
C LEU A 385 19.31 -11.68 10.38
N GLY A 386 20.65 -11.69 10.44
CA GLY A 386 21.50 -10.88 9.55
C GLY A 386 21.37 -11.29 8.08
N ALA A 387 21.39 -12.59 7.78
CA ALA A 387 21.19 -13.09 6.43
C ALA A 387 19.78 -12.75 5.91
N SER A 388 18.75 -12.89 6.73
CA SER A 388 17.37 -12.50 6.38
C SER A 388 17.30 -11.02 6.02
N MET A 389 17.89 -10.14 6.84
CA MET A 389 17.92 -8.70 6.54
C MET A 389 18.67 -8.41 5.24
N ALA A 390 19.82 -9.05 5.01
CA ALA A 390 20.59 -8.89 3.77
C ALA A 390 19.76 -9.30 2.53
N VAL A 391 19.07 -10.44 2.56
CA VAL A 391 18.21 -10.91 1.48
C VAL A 391 17.07 -9.92 1.20
N LEU A 392 16.41 -9.42 2.25
CA LEU A 392 15.31 -8.44 2.12
C LEU A 392 15.80 -7.10 1.55
N LEU A 393 16.97 -6.63 1.97
CA LEU A 393 17.61 -5.42 1.42
C LEU A 393 18.01 -5.61 -0.05
N LEU A 394 18.60 -6.76 -0.40
CA LEU A 394 18.93 -7.10 -1.79
C LEU A 394 17.68 -7.23 -2.67
N SER A 395 16.57 -7.72 -2.13
CA SER A 395 15.30 -7.72 -2.85
C SER A 395 14.81 -6.30 -3.13
N GLN A 396 14.80 -5.42 -2.15
CA GLN A 396 14.40 -4.01 -2.33
C GLN A 396 15.36 -3.27 -3.29
N LEU A 397 16.63 -3.59 -3.28
CA LEU A 397 17.60 -3.14 -4.27
C LEU A 397 17.17 -3.57 -5.70
N GLY A 398 16.59 -4.75 -5.84
CA GLY A 398 16.30 -5.38 -7.13
C GLY A 398 17.45 -6.25 -7.64
N ALA A 399 18.16 -6.94 -6.74
CA ALA A 399 19.21 -7.88 -7.12
C ALA A 399 18.62 -9.08 -7.89
N PRO A 400 19.34 -9.63 -8.88
CA PRO A 400 18.93 -10.86 -9.57
C PRO A 400 18.56 -11.98 -8.58
N LEU A 401 17.68 -12.88 -8.99
CA LEU A 401 17.14 -13.99 -8.21
C LEU A 401 16.30 -13.55 -6.99
N THR A 402 15.85 -12.29 -6.96
CA THR A 402 14.88 -11.78 -5.99
C THR A 402 13.63 -11.27 -6.69
N THR A 403 12.51 -11.21 -5.97
CA THR A 403 11.25 -10.67 -6.52
C THR A 403 11.37 -9.20 -6.93
N GLY A 404 12.21 -8.41 -6.24
CA GLY A 404 12.42 -7.00 -6.57
C GLY A 404 13.04 -6.75 -7.93
N PHE A 405 13.86 -7.69 -8.43
CA PHE A 405 14.38 -7.63 -9.79
C PHE A 405 13.26 -7.67 -10.83
N TYR A 406 12.39 -8.68 -10.74
CA TYR A 406 11.26 -8.82 -11.66
C TYR A 406 10.23 -7.70 -11.52
N ALA A 407 10.02 -7.20 -10.31
CA ALA A 407 9.15 -6.05 -10.07
C ALA A 407 9.64 -4.82 -10.83
N LYS A 408 10.92 -4.47 -10.73
CA LYS A 408 11.52 -3.35 -11.46
C LYS A 408 11.54 -3.62 -12.97
N TYR A 409 11.95 -4.83 -13.37
CA TYR A 409 12.01 -5.23 -14.78
C TYR A 409 10.64 -5.09 -15.47
N SER A 410 9.57 -5.55 -14.85
CA SER A 410 8.23 -5.54 -15.45
C SER A 410 7.73 -4.13 -15.77
N VAL A 411 7.92 -3.16 -14.87
CA VAL A 411 7.49 -1.77 -15.08
C VAL A 411 8.43 -1.02 -16.03
N LEU A 412 9.74 -1.31 -16.00
CA LEU A 412 10.70 -0.75 -16.95
C LEU A 412 10.41 -1.23 -18.38
N ALA A 413 10.15 -2.53 -18.55
CA ALA A 413 9.82 -3.08 -19.85
C ALA A 413 8.52 -2.48 -20.41
N ALA A 414 7.48 -2.34 -19.56
CA ALA A 414 6.23 -1.71 -19.99
C ALA A 414 6.42 -0.25 -20.41
N ALA A 415 7.30 0.50 -19.73
CA ALA A 415 7.61 1.88 -20.12
C ALA A 415 8.38 1.96 -21.43
N ILE A 416 9.35 1.07 -21.65
CA ILE A 416 10.14 1.02 -22.91
C ILE A 416 9.22 0.70 -24.10
N ASP A 417 8.27 -0.22 -23.96
CA ASP A 417 7.30 -0.57 -25.00
C ASP A 417 6.44 0.63 -25.43
N GLN A 418 6.28 1.62 -24.55
CA GLN A 418 5.54 2.87 -24.83
C GLN A 418 6.45 4.04 -25.24
N GLY A 419 7.68 3.77 -25.66
CA GLY A 419 8.63 4.78 -26.08
C GLY A 419 9.29 5.56 -24.93
N GLY A 420 9.07 5.16 -23.68
CA GLY A 420 9.63 5.79 -22.48
C GLY A 420 11.06 5.39 -22.15
N SER A 421 11.92 5.17 -23.15
CA SER A 421 13.31 4.73 -22.93
C SER A 421 14.12 5.70 -22.07
N ALA A 422 13.94 7.01 -22.25
CA ALA A 422 14.60 8.01 -21.42
C ALA A 422 14.14 7.94 -19.96
N LEU A 423 12.83 7.75 -19.72
CA LEU A 423 12.25 7.60 -18.39
C LEU A 423 12.74 6.32 -17.70
N ALA A 424 12.78 5.22 -18.45
CA ALA A 424 13.31 3.95 -17.98
C ALA A 424 14.80 4.05 -17.62
N LEU A 425 15.60 4.75 -18.41
CA LEU A 425 17.02 5.02 -18.12
C LEU A 425 17.18 5.82 -16.81
N ILE A 426 16.42 6.90 -16.63
CA ILE A 426 16.45 7.70 -15.39
C ILE A 426 16.08 6.85 -14.18
N ALA A 427 15.03 6.04 -14.28
CA ALA A 427 14.62 5.12 -13.23
C ALA A 427 15.71 4.08 -12.91
N LEU A 428 16.37 3.53 -13.93
CA LEU A 428 17.48 2.59 -13.77
C LEU A 428 18.69 3.24 -13.09
N LEU A 429 19.04 4.47 -13.47
CA LEU A 429 20.10 5.23 -12.80
C LEU A 429 19.75 5.53 -11.33
N SER A 430 18.48 5.82 -11.03
CA SER A 430 18.02 5.95 -9.64
C SER A 430 18.16 4.66 -8.84
N ALA A 431 17.93 3.50 -9.48
CA ALA A 431 18.18 2.19 -8.85
C ALA A 431 19.65 1.96 -8.54
N ALA A 432 20.56 2.40 -9.44
CA ALA A 432 22.00 2.36 -9.18
C ALA A 432 22.39 3.24 -7.98
N ILE A 433 21.81 4.44 -7.87
CA ILE A 433 21.99 5.29 -6.67
C ILE A 433 21.45 4.56 -5.43
N ALA A 434 20.28 3.95 -5.51
CA ALA A 434 19.68 3.21 -4.39
C ALA A 434 20.55 2.03 -3.94
N ALA A 435 21.29 1.40 -4.85
CA ALA A 435 22.21 0.32 -4.54
C ALA A 435 23.22 0.68 -3.43
N PHE A 436 23.71 1.91 -3.42
CA PHE A 436 24.70 2.35 -2.44
C PHE A 436 24.19 2.29 -0.99
N PHE A 437 22.99 2.77 -0.71
CA PHE A 437 22.50 2.74 0.66
C PHE A 437 22.07 1.33 1.10
N TYR A 438 21.52 0.51 0.21
CA TYR A 438 21.19 -0.87 0.53
C TYR A 438 22.45 -1.71 0.78
N LEU A 439 23.46 -1.61 -0.09
CA LEU A 439 24.71 -2.33 0.07
C LEU A 439 25.50 -1.83 1.28
N ARG A 440 25.53 -0.52 1.54
CA ARG A 440 26.12 0.04 2.76
C ARG A 440 25.48 -0.58 4.00
N TRP A 441 24.15 -0.66 4.05
CA TRP A 441 23.46 -1.29 5.18
C TRP A 441 23.75 -2.78 5.24
N ALA A 442 23.67 -3.51 4.14
CA ALA A 442 23.99 -4.94 4.09
C ALA A 442 25.43 -5.23 4.56
N MET A 443 26.43 -4.43 4.14
CA MET A 443 27.82 -4.55 4.60
C MET A 443 27.95 -4.30 6.11
N THR A 444 27.20 -3.34 6.67
CA THR A 444 27.21 -3.06 8.11
C THR A 444 26.79 -4.27 8.93
N LEU A 445 25.88 -5.13 8.41
CA LEU A 445 25.45 -6.36 9.10
C LEU A 445 26.63 -7.33 9.37
N TYR A 446 27.63 -7.34 8.50
CA TYR A 446 28.80 -8.23 8.56
C TYR A 446 30.06 -7.56 9.12
N ALA A 447 30.02 -6.25 9.37
CA ALA A 447 31.16 -5.49 9.89
C ALA A 447 31.52 -5.91 11.32
N ASP A 448 32.75 -5.59 11.75
CA ASP A 448 33.18 -5.84 13.12
C ASP A 448 32.38 -5.01 14.11
N GLU A 449 32.08 -5.60 15.25
CA GLU A 449 31.38 -4.93 16.34
C GLU A 449 32.32 -3.89 17.01
N THR A 450 31.74 -2.71 17.23
CA THR A 450 32.45 -1.66 17.97
C THR A 450 32.13 -1.67 19.46
N VAL A 451 31.00 -2.28 19.83
CA VAL A 451 30.51 -2.44 21.21
C VAL A 451 29.84 -3.81 21.33
N GLU A 452 30.03 -4.50 22.43
CA GLU A 452 29.34 -5.76 22.72
C GLU A 452 27.84 -5.52 22.85
N ALA A 453 27.08 -5.76 21.75
CA ALA A 453 25.65 -5.56 21.74
C ALA A 453 24.94 -6.88 22.10
N ALA A 454 23.89 -6.78 22.90
CA ALA A 454 23.09 -7.94 23.31
C ALA A 454 22.46 -8.67 22.12
N ARG A 455 22.25 -9.97 22.25
CA ARG A 455 21.47 -10.74 21.27
C ARG A 455 20.03 -10.21 21.20
N VAL A 456 19.54 -10.06 19.99
CA VAL A 456 18.16 -9.66 19.73
C VAL A 456 17.24 -10.86 20.00
N VAL A 457 16.27 -10.71 20.89
CA VAL A 457 15.25 -11.75 21.11
C VAL A 457 14.30 -11.79 19.94
N VAL A 458 14.19 -12.94 19.30
CA VAL A 458 13.29 -13.15 18.14
C VAL A 458 12.09 -13.99 18.57
N PRO A 459 10.92 -13.37 18.84
CA PRO A 459 9.69 -14.09 19.13
C PRO A 459 9.24 -14.92 17.92
N ARG A 460 8.48 -15.98 18.18
CA ARG A 460 8.07 -16.95 17.14
C ARG A 460 7.23 -16.30 16.04
N ALA A 461 6.30 -15.42 16.39
CA ALA A 461 5.40 -14.80 15.42
C ALA A 461 6.18 -13.85 14.47
N THR A 462 7.03 -12.98 15.02
CA THR A 462 7.90 -12.11 14.20
C THR A 462 8.92 -12.92 13.40
N GLY A 463 9.50 -13.99 13.97
CA GLY A 463 10.40 -14.90 13.25
C GLY A 463 9.72 -15.57 12.05
N LEU A 464 8.45 -15.98 12.17
CA LEU A 464 7.66 -16.51 11.08
C LEU A 464 7.47 -15.45 9.97
N VAL A 465 7.15 -14.21 10.32
CA VAL A 465 6.99 -13.12 9.34
C VAL A 465 8.26 -12.89 8.53
N VAL A 466 9.41 -12.85 9.22
CA VAL A 466 10.73 -12.72 8.56
C VAL A 466 10.96 -13.91 7.62
N GLY A 467 10.71 -15.14 8.10
CA GLY A 467 10.86 -16.36 7.31
C GLY A 467 9.98 -16.37 6.06
N VAL A 468 8.70 -15.98 6.17
CA VAL A 468 7.77 -15.87 5.04
C VAL A 468 8.25 -14.82 4.04
N GLY A 469 8.67 -13.63 4.48
CA GLY A 469 9.17 -12.58 3.58
C GLY A 469 10.42 -13.01 2.81
N VAL A 470 11.37 -13.67 3.48
CA VAL A 470 12.57 -14.23 2.84
C VAL A 470 12.21 -15.35 1.88
N ALA A 471 11.37 -16.30 2.29
CA ALA A 471 10.95 -17.40 1.44
C ALA A 471 10.23 -16.90 0.18
N MET A 472 9.28 -15.98 0.33
CA MET A 472 8.57 -15.35 -0.78
C MET A 472 9.54 -14.68 -1.76
N THR A 473 10.49 -13.91 -1.24
CA THR A 473 11.47 -13.20 -2.04
C THR A 473 12.35 -14.15 -2.85
N LEU A 474 12.83 -15.25 -2.26
CA LEU A 474 13.72 -16.19 -2.93
C LEU A 474 12.94 -17.12 -3.87
N VAL A 475 11.82 -17.71 -3.42
CA VAL A 475 11.04 -18.65 -4.22
C VAL A 475 10.53 -17.98 -5.50
N PHE A 476 9.87 -16.83 -5.37
CA PHE A 476 9.34 -16.11 -6.53
C PHE A 476 10.39 -15.22 -7.21
N GLY A 477 11.56 -15.05 -6.62
CA GLY A 477 12.73 -14.48 -7.29
C GLY A 477 13.38 -15.46 -8.27
N VAL A 478 13.36 -16.77 -7.97
CA VAL A 478 13.84 -17.83 -8.86
C VAL A 478 12.74 -18.27 -9.83
N TRP A 479 11.49 -18.33 -9.37
CA TRP A 479 10.34 -18.77 -10.16
C TRP A 479 9.20 -17.74 -10.15
N PRO A 480 9.33 -16.61 -10.88
CA PRO A 480 8.35 -15.51 -10.89
C PRO A 480 7.05 -15.85 -11.65
N GLY A 481 7.06 -16.90 -12.48
CA GLY A 481 5.96 -17.27 -13.38
C GLY A 481 4.58 -17.23 -12.73
N PRO A 482 4.34 -17.92 -11.59
CA PRO A 482 3.02 -17.95 -10.97
C PRO A 482 2.47 -16.57 -10.60
N LEU A 483 3.31 -15.71 -10.01
CA LEU A 483 2.89 -14.34 -9.65
C LEU A 483 2.75 -13.44 -10.89
N ALA A 484 3.61 -13.61 -11.88
CA ALA A 484 3.52 -12.86 -13.14
C ALA A 484 2.23 -13.21 -13.90
N THR A 485 1.91 -14.50 -14.01
CA THR A 485 0.67 -14.97 -14.63
C THR A 485 -0.56 -14.47 -13.86
N LEU A 486 -0.54 -14.52 -12.52
CA LEU A 486 -1.60 -13.99 -11.69
C LEU A 486 -1.82 -12.48 -11.95
N ALA A 487 -0.75 -11.68 -12.00
CA ALA A 487 -0.82 -10.26 -12.26
C ALA A 487 -1.32 -9.94 -13.69
N GLN A 488 -0.96 -10.75 -14.69
CA GLN A 488 -1.41 -10.61 -16.09
C GLN A 488 -2.89 -10.96 -16.26
N HIS A 489 -3.39 -11.98 -15.54
CA HIS A 489 -4.80 -12.37 -15.59
C HIS A 489 -5.70 -11.48 -14.69
N ALA A 490 -5.12 -10.71 -13.80
CA ALA A 490 -5.85 -9.79 -12.94
C ALA A 490 -6.26 -8.51 -13.69
N THR A 491 -7.21 -8.66 -14.59
CA THR A 491 -7.68 -7.57 -15.45
C THR A 491 -8.58 -6.59 -14.71
N LEU A 492 -8.58 -5.33 -15.16
CA LEU A 492 -9.56 -4.32 -14.77
C LEU A 492 -10.89 -4.56 -15.49
N LEU A 493 -12.02 -4.20 -14.85
CA LEU A 493 -13.35 -4.28 -15.44
C LEU A 493 -13.44 -3.50 -16.76
N PHE A 494 -12.87 -2.30 -16.77
CA PHE A 494 -12.78 -1.43 -17.94
C PHE A 494 -11.30 -1.19 -18.24
N ASN A 495 -10.90 -1.62 -19.42
CA ASN A 495 -9.57 -1.40 -19.96
C ASN A 495 -9.76 -0.75 -21.33
N PRO A 496 -9.49 0.57 -21.49
CA PRO A 496 -9.70 1.31 -22.73
C PRO A 496 -8.84 0.80 -23.87
#